data_923b2af31eca79298056573081b5d28f
#
_entry.id   923b2af31eca79298056573081b5d28f
#
_cell.length_a   1.000
_cell.length_b   1.000
_cell.length_c   1.000
_cell.angle_alpha   90.00
_cell.angle_beta   90.00
_cell.angle_gamma   90.00
#
_symmetry.space_group_name_H-M   'P 1'
#
loop_
_entity.id
_entity.type
_entity.pdbx_description
1 polymer ?
#
loop_
_entity_poly.entity_id
_entity_poly.type
_entity_poly.pdbx_seq_one_letter_code
_entity_poly.pdbx_strand_id
1 'polypeptide(L)'
;EVGATRMKNAVSSGVKNLLAFAFMIPTFWLFGWWLYLVMYNGFIPADSGYGPTYGLPWDGSMGPFIGDNATGVFWAAFTLFACTTASIFSGAVIERIRISAFVFLAVILGSVVWIIAASWGWHPSGWLVTQWGFHDVAAAGCVHTVAGLFAFGVLLNLGPRVGKYNDDGSANDLEGHSLVLSFVGLLTLIVGFFGFLGACLIWGASDAGGWTNIYGAPATLSSFAFNTLMGLAGGMIGAFWWSKGNPFWMMSGGLAGIFICAGGL
;
A
#
# COMPACT_ATOMS: atom_id res chain seq x y z
N GLU A 1 -6.47 11.96 5.20
CA GLU A 1 -6.52 11.55 6.62
C GLU A 1 -6.66 12.75 7.56
N VAL A 2 -5.85 13.82 7.40
CA VAL A 2 -5.90 15.00 8.27
C VAL A 2 -7.32 15.57 8.38
N GLY A 3 -8.02 15.78 7.26
CA GLY A 3 -9.39 16.27 7.25
C GLY A 3 -10.42 15.34 7.90
N ALA A 4 -10.15 14.03 7.88
CA ALA A 4 -11.03 13.01 8.46
C ALA A 4 -10.85 12.83 9.98
N THR A 5 -9.88 13.52 10.60
CA THR A 5 -9.68 13.56 12.06
C THR A 5 -10.40 14.74 12.70
N ARG A 6 -10.68 14.63 14.01
CA ARG A 6 -11.11 15.79 14.80
C ARG A 6 -9.99 16.83 14.85
N MET A 7 -10.32 18.11 14.87
CA MET A 7 -9.37 19.23 14.81
C MET A 7 -8.21 19.08 15.81
N LYS A 8 -8.49 18.65 17.04
CA LYS A 8 -7.47 18.46 18.09
C LYS A 8 -6.37 17.45 17.72
N ASN A 9 -6.64 16.56 16.77
CA ASN A 9 -5.72 15.51 16.34
C ASN A 9 -5.17 15.72 14.91
N ALA A 10 -5.56 16.78 14.23
CA ALA A 10 -5.23 17.05 12.83
C ALA A 10 -3.71 17.12 12.60
N VAL A 11 -2.99 17.90 13.40
CA VAL A 11 -1.52 18.02 13.32
C VAL A 11 -0.86 16.69 13.63
N SER A 12 -1.28 15.99 14.67
CA SER A 12 -0.75 14.69 15.06
C SER A 12 -0.92 13.64 13.94
N SER A 13 -2.04 13.67 13.24
CA SER A 13 -2.31 12.78 12.10
C SER A 13 -1.37 13.05 10.93
N GLY A 14 -1.07 14.30 10.61
CA GLY A 14 -0.08 14.64 9.58
C GLY A 14 1.33 14.24 9.98
N VAL A 15 1.75 14.61 11.19
CA VAL A 15 3.10 14.32 11.71
C VAL A 15 3.39 12.81 11.74
N LYS A 16 2.44 11.98 12.19
CA LYS A 16 2.68 10.53 12.26
C LYS A 16 2.95 9.93 10.88
N ASN A 17 2.24 10.38 9.83
CA ASN A 17 2.47 9.91 8.46
C ASN A 17 3.83 10.34 7.92
N LEU A 18 4.22 11.59 8.12
CA LEU A 18 5.54 12.08 7.70
C LEU A 18 6.67 11.33 8.41
N LEU A 19 6.53 11.08 9.72
CA LEU A 19 7.51 10.28 10.46
C LEU A 19 7.56 8.84 9.98
N ALA A 20 6.42 8.22 9.64
CA ALA A 20 6.43 6.89 9.06
C ALA A 20 7.25 6.83 7.77
N PHE A 21 7.09 7.78 6.85
CA PHE A 21 7.93 7.87 5.66
C PHE A 21 9.40 8.04 6.02
N ALA A 22 9.72 8.96 6.93
CA ALA A 22 11.11 9.25 7.31
C ALA A 22 11.84 8.03 7.90
N PHE A 23 11.16 7.19 8.67
CA PHE A 23 11.73 5.96 9.22
C PHE A 23 11.67 4.77 8.25
N MET A 24 10.65 4.72 7.40
CA MET A 24 10.47 3.64 6.44
C MET A 24 11.55 3.60 5.38
N ILE A 25 11.90 4.75 4.80
CA ILE A 25 12.89 4.83 3.71
C ILE A 25 14.22 4.19 4.10
N PRO A 26 14.89 4.59 5.22
CA PRO A 26 16.15 3.98 5.60
C PRO A 26 16.00 2.51 6.04
N THR A 27 14.93 2.12 6.71
CA THR A 27 14.75 0.72 7.13
C THR A 27 14.45 -0.18 5.94
N PHE A 28 13.70 0.31 4.94
CA PHE A 28 13.49 -0.42 3.71
C PHE A 28 14.79 -0.60 2.91
N TRP A 29 15.65 0.42 2.89
CA TRP A 29 16.99 0.31 2.30
C TRP A 29 17.87 -0.69 3.06
N LEU A 30 17.85 -0.65 4.40
CA LEU A 30 18.70 -1.50 5.22
C LEU A 30 18.36 -2.99 5.12
N PHE A 31 17.07 -3.34 5.07
CA PHE A 31 16.66 -4.75 5.10
C PHE A 31 15.40 -5.09 4.31
N GLY A 32 14.51 -4.13 4.03
CA GLY A 32 13.26 -4.42 3.35
C GLY A 32 13.47 -4.94 1.93
N TRP A 33 14.32 -4.29 1.16
CA TRP A 33 14.62 -4.75 -0.21
C TRP A 33 15.29 -6.12 -0.24
N TRP A 34 16.18 -6.38 0.69
CA TRP A 34 16.81 -7.69 0.86
C TRP A 34 15.78 -8.78 1.15
N LEU A 35 14.82 -8.54 2.03
CA LEU A 35 13.73 -9.50 2.31
C LEU A 35 12.94 -9.86 1.05
N TYR A 36 12.72 -8.92 0.15
CA TYR A 36 12.08 -9.20 -1.13
C TYR A 36 12.87 -10.20 -1.97
N LEU A 37 14.19 -10.07 -1.98
CA LEU A 37 15.06 -10.91 -2.80
C LEU A 37 15.30 -12.31 -2.22
N VAL A 38 15.17 -12.49 -0.90
CA VAL A 38 15.51 -13.77 -0.24
C VAL A 38 14.32 -14.58 0.25
N MET A 39 13.14 -13.96 0.41
CA MET A 39 11.98 -14.62 1.03
C MET A 39 10.92 -15.12 0.04
N TYR A 40 11.17 -15.09 -1.26
CA TYR A 40 10.17 -15.45 -2.26
C TYR A 40 9.67 -16.90 -2.19
N ASN A 41 10.45 -17.82 -1.59
CA ASN A 41 10.07 -19.21 -1.38
C ASN A 41 9.47 -19.48 0.03
N GLY A 42 8.75 -18.53 0.60
CA GLY A 42 8.19 -18.62 1.94
C GLY A 42 9.15 -18.09 3.01
N PHE A 43 9.04 -18.62 4.22
CA PHE A 43 9.94 -18.24 5.33
C PHE A 43 11.28 -18.99 5.33
N ILE A 44 11.48 -19.89 4.39
CA ILE A 44 12.75 -20.57 4.18
C ILE A 44 13.50 -19.76 3.13
N PRO A 45 14.66 -19.17 3.46
CA PRO A 45 15.45 -18.46 2.48
C PRO A 45 15.77 -19.40 1.31
N ALA A 46 15.36 -18.99 0.10
CA ALA A 46 15.68 -19.78 -1.08
C ALA A 46 17.12 -19.55 -1.48
N ASP A 47 17.74 -20.54 -2.11
CA ASP A 47 18.96 -20.33 -2.87
C ASP A 47 18.55 -19.45 -4.07
N SER A 48 18.81 -18.16 -3.96
CA SER A 48 18.16 -17.16 -4.81
C SER A 48 18.69 -17.14 -6.23
N GLY A 49 19.76 -17.84 -6.52
CA GLY A 49 20.43 -17.69 -7.81
C GLY A 49 20.94 -16.27 -8.12
N TYR A 50 20.68 -15.30 -7.23
CA TYR A 50 21.18 -13.94 -7.28
C TYR A 50 22.51 -13.83 -6.54
N GLY A 51 23.55 -14.39 -7.12
CA GLY A 51 24.91 -14.27 -6.58
C GLY A 51 25.14 -15.06 -5.27
N PRO A 52 26.29 -14.87 -4.66
CA PRO A 52 26.68 -15.66 -3.50
C PRO A 52 25.63 -15.46 -2.40
N THR A 53 24.89 -16.51 -2.23
CA THR A 53 23.96 -16.83 -1.17
C THR A 53 23.90 -15.80 -0.06
N TYR A 54 22.80 -15.01 -0.06
CA TYR A 54 22.43 -14.18 1.09
C TYR A 54 23.52 -13.21 1.55
N GLY A 55 23.96 -12.33 0.65
CA GLY A 55 24.71 -11.14 1.03
C GLY A 55 23.96 -10.40 2.16
N LEU A 56 24.68 -9.65 2.93
CA LEU A 56 24.08 -8.79 3.94
C LEU A 56 23.11 -7.79 3.27
N PRO A 57 22.06 -7.34 3.95
CA PRO A 57 21.05 -6.44 3.36
C PRO A 57 21.64 -5.16 2.72
N TRP A 58 22.79 -4.74 3.18
CA TRP A 58 23.52 -3.55 2.69
C TRP A 58 24.69 -3.90 1.75
N ASP A 59 24.83 -5.14 1.36
CA ASP A 59 25.81 -5.53 0.35
C ASP A 59 25.41 -4.95 -1.02
N GLY A 60 26.38 -4.55 -1.81
CA GLY A 60 26.15 -4.00 -3.15
C GLY A 60 25.40 -4.95 -4.09
N SER A 61 25.44 -6.24 -3.85
CA SER A 61 24.66 -7.25 -4.59
C SER A 61 23.19 -7.32 -4.17
N MET A 62 22.83 -6.82 -2.98
CA MET A 62 21.50 -6.88 -2.39
C MET A 62 20.83 -5.51 -2.21
N GLY A 63 21.58 -4.43 -2.47
CA GLY A 63 21.08 -3.07 -2.37
C GLY A 63 20.50 -2.55 -3.69
N PRO A 64 19.91 -1.35 -3.66
CA PRO A 64 19.51 -0.66 -4.87
C PRO A 64 20.75 -0.27 -5.67
N PHE A 65 20.86 -0.79 -6.88
CA PHE A 65 21.92 -0.39 -7.81
C PHE A 65 21.65 1.01 -8.34
N ILE A 66 22.16 2.05 -7.66
CA ILE A 66 21.90 3.46 -7.98
C ILE A 66 22.38 3.82 -9.40
N GLY A 67 23.41 3.13 -9.90
CA GLY A 67 23.89 3.29 -11.26
C GLY A 67 23.06 2.61 -12.34
N ASP A 68 22.08 1.79 -11.95
CA ASP A 68 21.18 1.07 -12.84
C ASP A 68 19.82 1.75 -12.85
N ASN A 69 19.37 2.21 -14.02
CA ASN A 69 18.10 2.90 -14.19
C ASN A 69 16.88 1.98 -13.94
N ALA A 70 17.01 0.66 -14.06
CA ALA A 70 15.90 -0.25 -13.82
C ALA A 70 15.78 -0.62 -12.34
N THR A 71 16.82 -1.20 -11.74
CA THR A 71 16.79 -1.71 -10.36
C THR A 71 16.61 -0.59 -9.33
N GLY A 72 17.26 0.56 -9.54
CA GLY A 72 17.09 1.72 -8.66
C GLY A 72 15.68 2.31 -8.70
N VAL A 73 15.02 2.31 -9.86
CA VAL A 73 13.63 2.75 -10.01
C VAL A 73 12.68 1.78 -9.32
N PHE A 74 12.88 0.47 -9.47
CA PHE A 74 12.09 -0.55 -8.77
C PHE A 74 12.23 -0.44 -7.25
N TRP A 75 13.45 -0.28 -6.75
CA TRP A 75 13.67 -0.04 -5.32
C TRP A 75 12.89 1.19 -4.81
N ALA A 76 12.94 2.29 -5.55
CA ALA A 76 12.21 3.51 -5.19
C ALA A 76 10.69 3.28 -5.19
N ALA A 77 10.15 2.61 -6.22
CA ALA A 77 8.75 2.24 -6.29
C ALA A 77 8.34 1.36 -5.11
N PHE A 78 9.09 0.31 -4.80
CA PHE A 78 8.82 -0.58 -3.68
C PHE A 78 8.90 0.12 -2.33
N THR A 79 9.85 1.05 -2.16
CA THR A 79 9.90 1.91 -0.97
C THR A 79 8.62 2.74 -0.82
N LEU A 80 8.10 3.30 -1.92
CA LEU A 80 6.84 4.04 -1.90
C LEU A 80 5.63 3.13 -1.63
N PHE A 81 5.61 1.91 -2.12
CA PHE A 81 4.61 0.90 -1.75
C PHE A 81 4.66 0.56 -0.26
N ALA A 82 5.85 0.41 0.32
CA ALA A 82 6.02 0.22 1.76
C ALA A 82 5.42 1.39 2.57
N CYS A 83 5.75 2.61 2.16
CA CYS A 83 5.22 3.82 2.77
C CYS A 83 3.69 3.91 2.63
N THR A 84 3.14 3.55 1.47
CA THR A 84 1.69 3.54 1.22
C THR A 84 1.00 2.50 2.11
N THR A 85 1.55 1.30 2.24
CA THR A 85 1.02 0.24 3.13
C THR A 85 0.91 0.74 4.58
N ALA A 86 1.94 1.41 5.07
CA ALA A 86 1.93 2.05 6.38
C ALA A 86 0.91 3.19 6.50
N SER A 87 0.73 3.96 5.44
CA SER A 87 -0.26 5.05 5.40
C SER A 87 -1.70 4.52 5.42
N ILE A 88 -1.99 3.39 4.75
CA ILE A 88 -3.29 2.72 4.83
C ILE A 88 -3.59 2.29 6.28
N PHE A 89 -2.63 1.65 6.93
CA PHE A 89 -2.72 1.28 8.34
C PHE A 89 -2.97 2.50 9.26
N SER A 90 -2.35 3.64 8.95
CA SER A 90 -2.52 4.90 9.66
C SER A 90 -3.99 5.33 9.78
N GLY A 91 -4.76 5.23 8.71
CA GLY A 91 -6.19 5.57 8.69
C GLY A 91 -7.02 4.68 9.63
N ALA A 92 -6.70 3.40 9.71
CA ALA A 92 -7.40 2.45 10.56
C ALA A 92 -7.22 2.76 12.06
N VAL A 93 -6.04 3.21 12.47
CA VAL A 93 -5.71 3.50 13.88
C VAL A 93 -5.83 4.98 14.26
N ILE A 94 -6.50 5.74 13.42
CA ILE A 94 -6.70 7.19 13.58
C ILE A 94 -7.25 7.54 14.97
N GLU A 95 -6.65 8.53 15.64
CA GLU A 95 -7.02 9.03 16.97
C GLU A 95 -6.93 8.00 18.11
N ARG A 96 -6.29 6.85 17.92
CA ARG A 96 -6.25 5.74 18.91
C ARG A 96 -4.85 5.33 19.32
N ILE A 97 -3.85 5.63 18.53
CA ILE A 97 -2.49 5.16 18.72
C ILE A 97 -1.53 6.31 19.05
N ARG A 98 -0.53 6.03 19.89
CA ARG A 98 0.57 6.96 20.15
C ARG A 98 1.50 7.00 18.93
N ILE A 99 2.08 8.17 18.63
CA ILE A 99 2.95 8.37 17.46
C ILE A 99 4.12 7.37 17.45
N SER A 100 4.80 7.15 18.59
CA SER A 100 5.92 6.23 18.68
C SER A 100 5.53 4.77 18.37
N ALA A 101 4.40 4.32 18.91
CA ALA A 101 3.87 2.99 18.63
C ALA A 101 3.46 2.86 17.16
N PHE A 102 2.85 3.90 16.59
CA PHE A 102 2.50 3.92 15.19
C PHE A 102 3.74 3.81 14.29
N VAL A 103 4.78 4.63 14.52
CA VAL A 103 6.02 4.59 13.72
C VAL A 103 6.67 3.21 13.80
N PHE A 104 6.75 2.62 14.99
CA PHE A 104 7.29 1.26 15.16
C PHE A 104 6.51 0.23 14.33
N LEU A 105 5.16 0.21 14.47
CA LEU A 105 4.31 -0.71 13.72
C LEU A 105 4.34 -0.44 12.21
N ALA A 106 4.46 0.81 11.78
CA ALA A 106 4.58 1.19 10.39
C ALA A 106 5.87 0.62 9.77
N VAL A 107 7.00 0.70 10.47
CA VAL A 107 8.27 0.10 10.04
C VAL A 107 8.14 -1.42 9.93
N ILE A 108 7.58 -2.08 10.94
CA ILE A 108 7.34 -3.53 10.90
C ILE A 108 6.43 -3.90 9.73
N LEU A 109 5.33 -3.16 9.54
CA LEU A 109 4.41 -3.43 8.44
C LEU A 109 5.09 -3.26 7.08
N GLY A 110 5.72 -2.11 6.83
CA GLY A 110 6.22 -1.78 5.49
C GLY A 110 7.56 -2.43 5.14
N SER A 111 8.49 -2.50 6.10
CA SER A 111 9.84 -3.02 5.83
C SER A 111 9.99 -4.53 6.12
N VAL A 112 8.97 -5.17 6.72
CA VAL A 112 9.03 -6.61 7.02
C VAL A 112 7.79 -7.34 6.50
N VAL A 113 6.61 -7.07 7.05
CA VAL A 113 5.40 -7.86 6.78
C VAL A 113 4.96 -7.73 5.32
N TRP A 114 4.82 -6.48 4.85
CA TRP A 114 4.40 -6.21 3.47
C TRP A 114 5.40 -6.77 2.46
N ILE A 115 6.70 -6.52 2.66
CA ILE A 115 7.70 -6.90 1.66
C ILE A 115 7.88 -8.41 1.54
N ILE A 116 7.68 -9.15 2.63
CA ILE A 116 7.63 -10.62 2.58
C ILE A 116 6.40 -11.07 1.77
N ALA A 117 5.23 -10.50 2.01
CA ALA A 117 4.04 -10.81 1.22
C ALA A 117 4.23 -10.45 -0.27
N ALA A 118 4.86 -9.31 -0.56
CA ALA A 118 5.22 -8.90 -1.90
C ALA A 118 6.23 -9.86 -2.56
N SER A 119 7.20 -10.37 -1.81
CA SER A 119 8.14 -11.37 -2.33
C SER A 119 7.44 -12.68 -2.72
N TRP A 120 6.35 -13.03 -2.04
CA TRP A 120 5.55 -14.21 -2.38
C TRP A 120 4.66 -14.02 -3.60
N GLY A 121 4.05 -12.84 -3.73
CA GLY A 121 3.04 -12.56 -4.75
C GLY A 121 3.52 -11.73 -5.94
N TRP A 122 4.63 -11.00 -5.82
CA TRP A 122 5.16 -10.14 -6.88
C TRP A 122 6.53 -10.58 -7.42
N HIS A 123 7.28 -11.36 -6.66
CA HIS A 123 8.53 -11.91 -7.20
C HIS A 123 8.21 -12.96 -8.29
N PRO A 124 8.86 -12.93 -9.46
CA PRO A 124 8.58 -13.90 -10.53
C PRO A 124 8.70 -15.35 -10.10
N SER A 125 9.62 -15.64 -9.17
CA SER A 125 9.79 -16.97 -8.55
C SER A 125 9.04 -17.10 -7.22
N GLY A 126 8.13 -16.15 -6.88
CA GLY A 126 7.36 -16.20 -5.66
C GLY A 126 6.47 -17.46 -5.59
N TRP A 127 6.43 -18.10 -4.43
CA TRP A 127 5.73 -19.38 -4.29
C TRP A 127 4.22 -19.26 -4.54
N LEU A 128 3.60 -18.12 -4.20
CA LEU A 128 2.19 -17.88 -4.54
C LEU A 128 1.97 -17.78 -6.04
N VAL A 129 2.91 -17.16 -6.78
CA VAL A 129 2.84 -17.04 -8.24
C VAL A 129 3.06 -18.40 -8.88
N THR A 130 4.14 -19.09 -8.52
CA THR A 130 4.59 -20.32 -9.21
C THR A 130 3.79 -21.56 -8.86
N GLN A 131 3.24 -21.63 -7.63
CA GLN A 131 2.52 -22.82 -7.17
C GLN A 131 1.01 -22.64 -7.19
N TRP A 132 0.51 -21.41 -7.00
CA TRP A 132 -0.92 -21.13 -6.86
C TRP A 132 -1.48 -20.27 -8.00
N GLY A 133 -0.64 -19.76 -8.88
CA GLY A 133 -1.06 -18.86 -9.95
C GLY A 133 -1.61 -17.53 -9.44
N PHE A 134 -1.12 -17.07 -8.28
CA PHE A 134 -1.56 -15.80 -7.71
C PHE A 134 -1.26 -14.65 -8.66
N HIS A 135 -2.23 -13.78 -8.84
CA HIS A 135 -2.16 -12.64 -9.74
C HIS A 135 -2.66 -11.38 -9.04
N ASP A 136 -1.81 -10.39 -8.92
CA ASP A 136 -2.11 -9.08 -8.33
C ASP A 136 -1.20 -8.03 -8.95
N VAL A 137 -1.61 -7.44 -10.06
CA VAL A 137 -0.73 -6.57 -10.88
C VAL A 137 -0.28 -5.36 -10.09
N ALA A 138 -1.19 -4.70 -9.38
CA ALA A 138 -0.92 -3.40 -8.79
C ALA A 138 -1.48 -3.24 -7.36
N ALA A 139 -1.25 -4.25 -6.52
CA ALA A 139 -1.33 -4.11 -5.08
C ALA A 139 -2.68 -4.32 -4.38
N ALA A 140 -3.69 -4.88 -5.03
CA ALA A 140 -4.96 -5.20 -4.35
C ALA A 140 -4.74 -6.17 -3.18
N GLY A 141 -4.03 -7.27 -3.41
CA GLY A 141 -3.67 -8.26 -2.39
C GLY A 141 -2.41 -7.88 -1.62
N CYS A 142 -1.31 -7.69 -2.34
CA CYS A 142 0.01 -7.54 -1.71
C CYS A 142 0.13 -6.29 -0.83
N VAL A 143 -0.60 -5.22 -1.11
CA VAL A 143 -0.58 -3.99 -0.28
C VAL A 143 -1.86 -3.85 0.52
N HIS A 144 -3.01 -3.76 -0.13
CA HIS A 144 -4.24 -3.33 0.52
C HIS A 144 -4.80 -4.40 1.45
N THR A 145 -4.79 -5.67 1.04
CA THR A 145 -5.21 -6.77 1.91
C THR A 145 -4.26 -6.96 3.08
N VAL A 146 -2.96 -6.89 2.84
CA VAL A 146 -1.94 -7.00 3.90
C VAL A 146 -2.08 -5.87 4.91
N ALA A 147 -2.20 -4.61 4.46
CA ALA A 147 -2.41 -3.47 5.34
C ALA A 147 -3.72 -3.57 6.13
N GLY A 148 -4.79 -4.01 5.48
CA GLY A 148 -6.10 -4.18 6.09
C GLY A 148 -6.12 -5.25 7.18
N LEU A 149 -5.53 -6.41 6.93
CA LEU A 149 -5.44 -7.50 7.91
C LEU A 149 -4.51 -7.15 9.08
N PHE A 150 -3.38 -6.49 8.81
CA PHE A 150 -2.51 -5.97 9.86
C PHE A 150 -3.24 -4.95 10.74
N ALA A 151 -3.94 -4.00 10.11
CA ALA A 151 -4.76 -3.02 10.80
C ALA A 151 -5.84 -3.68 11.66
N PHE A 152 -6.51 -4.70 11.14
CA PHE A 152 -7.52 -5.45 11.87
C PHE A 152 -6.93 -6.09 13.14
N GLY A 153 -5.79 -6.77 13.04
CA GLY A 153 -5.10 -7.34 14.19
C GLY A 153 -4.74 -6.31 15.26
N VAL A 154 -4.28 -5.13 14.86
CA VAL A 154 -3.98 -4.02 15.79
C VAL A 154 -5.26 -3.48 16.44
N LEU A 155 -6.34 -3.33 15.68
CA LEU A 155 -7.62 -2.80 16.17
C LEU A 155 -8.28 -3.70 17.22
N LEU A 156 -8.11 -5.02 17.13
CA LEU A 156 -8.60 -5.94 18.16
C LEU A 156 -8.02 -5.64 19.55
N ASN A 157 -6.82 -5.03 19.60
CA ASN A 157 -6.16 -4.65 20.84
C ASN A 157 -6.39 -3.19 21.24
N LEU A 158 -6.56 -2.28 20.26
CA LEU A 158 -6.73 -0.84 20.55
C LEU A 158 -8.15 -0.47 21.00
N GLY A 159 -9.14 -1.21 20.55
CA GLY A 159 -10.54 -0.89 20.82
C GLY A 159 -11.04 0.38 20.09
N PRO A 160 -12.21 0.89 20.50
CA PRO A 160 -12.84 2.04 19.87
C PRO A 160 -12.14 3.37 20.19
N ARG A 161 -12.40 4.40 19.36
CA ARG A 161 -11.96 5.77 19.64
C ARG A 161 -12.62 6.30 20.92
N VAL A 162 -11.89 7.08 21.69
CA VAL A 162 -12.42 7.75 22.90
C VAL A 162 -13.65 8.59 22.53
N GLY A 163 -14.76 8.33 23.22
CA GLY A 163 -16.05 8.97 22.99
C GLY A 163 -16.86 8.36 21.83
N LYS A 164 -16.48 7.18 21.29
CA LYS A 164 -17.27 6.51 20.27
C LYS A 164 -18.56 5.90 20.80
N TYR A 165 -18.52 5.37 22.01
CA TYR A 165 -19.68 4.78 22.66
C TYR A 165 -19.98 5.47 23.97
N ASN A 166 -21.26 5.62 24.27
CA ASN A 166 -21.79 6.09 25.55
C ASN A 166 -21.91 4.91 26.54
N ASP A 167 -22.18 5.20 27.80
CA ASP A 167 -22.34 4.18 28.85
C ASP A 167 -23.53 3.24 28.57
N ASP A 168 -24.53 3.70 27.82
CA ASP A 168 -25.70 2.92 27.39
C ASP A 168 -25.43 2.05 26.14
N GLY A 169 -24.20 2.07 25.60
CA GLY A 169 -23.79 1.36 24.39
C GLY A 169 -24.16 2.06 23.07
N SER A 170 -24.83 3.19 23.12
CA SER A 170 -25.14 3.98 21.91
C SER A 170 -23.85 4.56 21.28
N ALA A 171 -23.81 4.61 19.94
CA ALA A 171 -22.66 5.10 19.21
C ALA A 171 -22.78 6.59 18.86
N ASN A 172 -21.73 7.33 19.12
CA ASN A 172 -21.61 8.74 18.73
C ASN A 172 -20.97 8.87 17.34
N ASP A 173 -21.41 9.85 16.55
CA ASP A 173 -20.73 10.24 15.33
C ASP A 173 -19.49 11.08 15.68
N LEU A 174 -18.33 10.59 15.23
CA LEU A 174 -17.04 11.24 15.38
C LEU A 174 -16.55 11.71 14.02
N GLU A 175 -17.19 12.77 13.52
CA GLU A 175 -16.87 13.33 12.21
C GLU A 175 -15.48 14.00 12.18
N GLY A 176 -14.87 14.00 10.99
CA GLY A 176 -13.66 14.75 10.71
C GLY A 176 -13.93 16.26 10.69
N HIS A 177 -12.90 17.04 11.00
CA HIS A 177 -13.06 18.49 11.10
C HIS A 177 -13.20 19.22 9.76
N SER A 178 -12.79 18.60 8.66
CA SER A 178 -12.80 19.22 7.33
C SER A 178 -13.02 18.23 6.19
N LEU A 179 -14.26 18.16 5.74
CA LEU A 179 -14.61 17.39 4.57
C LEU A 179 -13.94 17.95 3.29
N VAL A 180 -13.78 19.28 3.21
CA VAL A 180 -13.09 19.93 2.09
C VAL A 180 -11.64 19.47 1.99
N LEU A 181 -10.91 19.41 3.11
CA LEU A 181 -9.55 18.90 3.13
C LEU A 181 -9.48 17.41 2.74
N SER A 182 -10.49 16.64 3.10
CA SER A 182 -10.61 15.24 2.67
C SER A 182 -10.83 15.12 1.16
N PHE A 183 -11.62 16.01 0.54
CA PHE A 183 -11.76 16.07 -0.91
C PHE A 183 -10.44 16.39 -1.61
N VAL A 184 -9.71 17.41 -1.15
CA VAL A 184 -8.39 17.75 -1.68
C VAL A 184 -7.45 16.55 -1.59
N GLY A 185 -7.48 15.84 -0.46
CA GLY A 185 -6.72 14.62 -0.26
C GLY A 185 -7.09 13.52 -1.25
N LEU A 186 -8.38 13.28 -1.51
CA LEU A 186 -8.82 12.32 -2.52
C LEU A 186 -8.34 12.68 -3.93
N LEU A 187 -8.50 13.94 -4.33
CA LEU A 187 -8.05 14.39 -5.65
C LEU A 187 -6.54 14.20 -5.82
N THR A 188 -5.77 14.49 -4.77
CA THR A 188 -4.32 14.24 -4.77
C THR A 188 -4.01 12.75 -4.88
N LEU A 189 -4.75 11.89 -4.17
CA LEU A 189 -4.60 10.44 -4.25
C LEU A 189 -4.94 9.90 -5.65
N ILE A 190 -5.97 10.41 -6.32
CA ILE A 190 -6.32 10.00 -7.68
C ILE A 190 -5.13 10.22 -8.62
N VAL A 191 -4.49 11.39 -8.57
CA VAL A 191 -3.28 11.67 -9.36
C VAL A 191 -2.14 10.71 -8.95
N GLY A 192 -1.94 10.50 -7.65
CA GLY A 192 -0.91 9.60 -7.12
C GLY A 192 -1.10 8.15 -7.57
N PHE A 193 -2.34 7.68 -7.68
CA PHE A 193 -2.64 6.32 -8.13
C PHE A 193 -2.26 6.05 -9.58
N PHE A 194 -2.30 7.04 -10.46
CA PHE A 194 -1.77 6.86 -11.81
C PHE A 194 -0.27 6.56 -11.80
N GLY A 195 0.50 7.19 -10.91
CA GLY A 195 1.91 6.84 -10.69
C GLY A 195 2.10 5.50 -10.00
N PHE A 196 1.32 5.24 -8.93
CA PHE A 196 1.38 4.01 -8.15
C PHE A 196 1.08 2.76 -8.98
N LEU A 197 -0.06 2.74 -9.67
CA LEU A 197 -0.47 1.63 -10.51
C LEU A 197 0.37 1.55 -11.79
N GLY A 198 0.73 2.70 -12.37
CA GLY A 198 1.59 2.78 -13.56
C GLY A 198 2.99 2.24 -13.33
N ALA A 199 3.51 2.29 -12.10
CA ALA A 199 4.80 1.68 -11.75
C ALA A 199 4.81 0.15 -11.86
N CYS A 200 3.63 -0.48 -11.96
CA CYS A 200 3.49 -1.91 -12.18
C CYS A 200 3.42 -2.29 -13.67
N LEU A 201 3.57 -1.32 -14.58
CA LEU A 201 3.66 -1.53 -16.01
C LEU A 201 5.10 -1.31 -16.48
N ILE A 202 5.59 -2.21 -17.32
CA ILE A 202 6.98 -2.22 -17.78
C ILE A 202 7.00 -2.07 -19.30
N TRP A 203 7.71 -1.04 -19.80
CA TRP A 203 7.88 -0.82 -21.23
C TRP A 203 9.05 -1.64 -21.77
N GLY A 204 8.85 -2.27 -22.93
CA GLY A 204 9.90 -3.01 -23.62
C GLY A 204 10.25 -4.37 -23.00
N ALA A 205 9.47 -4.86 -22.05
CA ALA A 205 9.69 -6.16 -21.43
C ALA A 205 9.22 -7.35 -22.31
N SER A 206 8.49 -7.09 -23.40
CA SER A 206 8.09 -8.12 -24.37
C SER A 206 9.00 -8.14 -25.60
N ASP A 207 9.20 -9.29 -26.22
CA ASP A 207 9.99 -9.46 -27.45
C ASP A 207 9.45 -8.64 -28.62
N ALA A 208 8.15 -8.36 -28.63
CA ALA A 208 7.48 -7.54 -29.65
C ALA A 208 7.54 -6.02 -29.36
N GLY A 209 8.14 -5.62 -28.23
CA GLY A 209 8.02 -4.27 -27.68
C GLY A 209 6.61 -4.00 -27.13
N GLY A 210 6.45 -2.92 -26.39
CA GLY A 210 5.18 -2.51 -25.79
C GLY A 210 5.17 -2.63 -24.27
N TRP A 211 4.00 -2.46 -23.67
CA TRP A 211 3.81 -2.52 -22.23
C TRP A 211 3.45 -3.94 -21.78
N THR A 212 4.04 -4.37 -20.69
CA THR A 212 3.63 -5.57 -19.95
C THR A 212 3.33 -5.20 -18.50
N ASN A 213 2.58 -6.04 -17.81
CA ASN A 213 2.52 -5.97 -16.37
C ASN A 213 3.74 -6.65 -15.72
N ILE A 214 3.81 -6.62 -14.39
CA ILE A 214 4.93 -7.20 -13.61
C ILE A 214 5.11 -8.71 -13.80
N TYR A 215 4.11 -9.43 -14.33
CA TYR A 215 4.19 -10.86 -14.65
C TYR A 215 4.53 -11.13 -16.12
N GLY A 216 4.87 -10.10 -16.89
CA GLY A 216 5.19 -10.21 -18.31
C GLY A 216 3.98 -10.36 -19.24
N ALA A 217 2.75 -10.31 -18.71
CA ALA A 217 1.55 -10.33 -19.54
C ALA A 217 1.36 -9.01 -20.30
N PRO A 218 0.92 -9.04 -21.57
CA PRO A 218 0.67 -7.83 -22.35
C PRO A 218 -0.34 -6.90 -21.64
N ALA A 219 -0.03 -5.61 -21.62
CA ALA A 219 -0.86 -4.57 -21.04
C ALA A 219 -0.87 -3.34 -21.96
N THR A 220 -1.77 -2.39 -21.72
CA THR A 220 -1.76 -1.09 -22.38
C THR A 220 -2.01 0.03 -21.37
N LEU A 221 -1.44 1.21 -21.64
CA LEU A 221 -1.75 2.39 -20.84
C LEU A 221 -3.25 2.75 -20.91
N SER A 222 -3.90 2.45 -22.04
CA SER A 222 -5.34 2.69 -22.21
C SER A 222 -6.18 1.78 -21.31
N SER A 223 -5.89 0.48 -21.26
CA SER A 223 -6.62 -0.46 -20.39
C SER A 223 -6.40 -0.11 -18.91
N PHE A 224 -5.18 0.20 -18.55
CA PHE A 224 -4.83 0.68 -17.21
C PHE A 224 -5.65 1.92 -16.80
N ALA A 225 -5.63 2.98 -17.65
CA ALA A 225 -6.34 4.21 -17.36
C ALA A 225 -7.86 3.98 -17.30
N PHE A 226 -8.41 3.22 -18.25
CA PHE A 226 -9.83 2.88 -18.29
C PHE A 226 -10.26 2.12 -17.02
N ASN A 227 -9.58 1.04 -16.65
CA ASN A 227 -9.92 0.24 -15.50
C ASN A 227 -9.85 1.05 -14.20
N THR A 228 -8.81 1.87 -14.03
CA THR A 228 -8.64 2.74 -12.86
C THR A 228 -9.80 3.74 -12.73
N LEU A 229 -10.17 4.41 -13.82
CA LEU A 229 -11.25 5.40 -13.82
C LEU A 229 -12.62 4.75 -13.63
N MET A 230 -12.86 3.61 -14.27
CA MET A 230 -14.13 2.88 -14.10
C MET A 230 -14.28 2.32 -12.69
N GLY A 231 -13.19 1.81 -12.09
CA GLY A 231 -13.17 1.39 -10.70
C GLY A 231 -13.47 2.55 -9.74
N LEU A 232 -12.80 3.68 -9.92
CA LEU A 232 -13.07 4.91 -9.17
C LEU A 232 -14.55 5.30 -9.25
N ALA A 233 -15.07 5.43 -10.48
CA ALA A 233 -16.45 5.86 -10.72
C ALA A 233 -17.47 4.88 -10.13
N GLY A 234 -17.31 3.60 -10.38
CA GLY A 234 -18.20 2.55 -9.85
C GLY A 234 -18.21 2.51 -8.33
N GLY A 235 -17.03 2.60 -7.70
CA GLY A 235 -16.90 2.66 -6.25
C GLY A 235 -17.55 3.90 -5.64
N MET A 236 -17.36 5.08 -6.25
CA MET A 236 -18.01 6.32 -5.81
C MET A 236 -19.53 6.24 -5.91
N ILE A 237 -20.06 5.82 -7.04
CA ILE A 237 -21.50 5.71 -7.29
C ILE A 237 -22.14 4.71 -6.33
N GLY A 238 -21.58 3.52 -6.21
CA GLY A 238 -22.08 2.47 -5.34
C GLY A 238 -22.12 2.90 -3.87
N ALA A 239 -21.03 3.49 -3.38
CA ALA A 239 -20.95 3.96 -2.00
C ALA A 239 -21.84 5.17 -1.73
N PHE A 240 -21.96 6.11 -2.69
CA PHE A 240 -22.88 7.24 -2.57
C PHE A 240 -24.32 6.76 -2.43
N TRP A 241 -24.73 5.84 -3.25
CA TRP A 241 -26.10 5.30 -3.20
C TRP A 241 -26.35 4.52 -1.91
N TRP A 242 -25.46 3.60 -1.56
CA TRP A 242 -25.60 2.80 -0.33
C TRP A 242 -25.61 3.64 0.94
N SER A 243 -24.79 4.68 1.00
CA SER A 243 -24.71 5.61 2.15
C SER A 243 -25.77 6.71 2.15
N LYS A 244 -26.73 6.66 1.23
CA LYS A 244 -27.80 7.68 1.09
C LYS A 244 -27.24 9.10 0.90
N GLY A 245 -26.21 9.23 0.09
CA GLY A 245 -25.63 10.52 -0.28
C GLY A 245 -24.53 11.02 0.66
N ASN A 246 -23.98 10.19 1.56
CA ASN A 246 -22.90 10.62 2.41
C ASN A 246 -21.58 10.81 1.61
N PRO A 247 -21.04 12.04 1.56
CA PRO A 247 -19.88 12.33 0.73
C PRO A 247 -18.57 11.67 1.22
N PHE A 248 -18.42 11.44 2.51
CA PHE A 248 -17.25 10.74 3.06
C PHE A 248 -17.20 9.28 2.59
N TRP A 249 -18.33 8.58 2.63
CA TRP A 249 -18.41 7.20 2.14
C TRP A 249 -18.28 7.12 0.63
N MET A 250 -18.78 8.12 -0.11
CA MET A 250 -18.56 8.23 -1.55
C MET A 250 -17.04 8.26 -1.87
N MET A 251 -16.27 9.10 -1.18
CA MET A 251 -14.82 9.18 -1.35
C MET A 251 -14.14 7.83 -1.03
N SER A 252 -14.51 7.22 0.09
CA SER A 252 -13.96 5.94 0.51
C SER A 252 -14.27 4.82 -0.49
N GLY A 253 -15.48 4.82 -1.04
CA GLY A 253 -15.91 3.88 -2.09
C GLY A 253 -15.11 4.05 -3.39
N GLY A 254 -14.79 5.28 -3.77
CA GLY A 254 -13.94 5.55 -4.93
C GLY A 254 -12.56 4.94 -4.80
N LEU A 255 -11.92 5.08 -3.64
CA LEU A 255 -10.63 4.45 -3.35
C LEU A 255 -10.74 2.91 -3.38
N ALA A 256 -11.77 2.36 -2.73
CA ALA A 256 -12.00 0.90 -2.76
C ALA A 256 -12.19 0.38 -4.18
N GLY A 257 -12.87 1.13 -5.05
CA GLY A 257 -13.06 0.78 -6.46
C GLY A 257 -11.75 0.74 -7.25
N ILE A 258 -10.84 1.70 -7.03
CA ILE A 258 -9.49 1.67 -7.62
C ILE A 258 -8.75 0.41 -7.16
N PHE A 259 -8.78 0.09 -5.87
CA PHE A 259 -8.06 -1.06 -5.31
C PHE A 259 -8.54 -2.39 -5.88
N ILE A 260 -9.85 -2.56 -6.09
CA ILE A 260 -10.41 -3.77 -6.67
C ILE A 260 -9.90 -3.97 -8.11
N CYS A 261 -9.87 -2.90 -8.91
CA CYS A 261 -9.39 -2.97 -10.28
C CYS A 261 -7.87 -3.19 -10.37
N ALA A 262 -7.11 -2.77 -9.37
CA ALA A 262 -5.66 -2.85 -9.36
C ALA A 262 -5.11 -4.30 -9.43
N GLY A 263 -5.87 -5.29 -8.97
CA GLY A 263 -5.45 -6.70 -9.03
C GLY A 263 -5.40 -7.28 -10.45
N GLY A 264 -6.15 -6.72 -11.39
CA GLY A 264 -6.35 -7.24 -12.74
C GLY A 264 -6.00 -6.27 -13.88
N LEU A 265 -5.12 -5.33 -13.65
CA LEU A 265 -4.67 -4.35 -14.65
C LEU A 265 -3.80 -4.96 -15.74
#